data_9435e98d93e40d85c2a63f5ee66642b9
#
_entry.id   9435e98d93e40d85c2a63f5ee66642b9
#
_cell.length_a   1.000
_cell.length_b   1.000
_cell.length_c   1.000
_cell.angle_alpha   90.00
_cell.angle_beta   90.00
_cell.angle_gamma   90.00
#
_symmetry.space_group_name_H-M   'P 1'
#
loop_
_entity.id
_entity.type
_entity.pdbx_description
1 polymer ?
#
loop_
_entity_poly.entity_id
_entity_poly.type
_entity_poly.pdbx_seq_one_letter_code
_entity_poly.pdbx_strand_id
1 'polypeptide(L)'
;MAGDCLDVNECLLNNGHGPCQDTCTNHDGGYVCSCDNLAGTQIGQDNHTCEGVGGCATNNGGCSHECINSYNQVFCMCPPGFVLGPDWRTCEDVDECLSNNNGCPHLCVNTPGSAHCACMPGFEAAQDSEECEDIDDCGMDYGCSHDCVNTAGSAYCDCPNGWDIGTYGKTCQDIDECAEENGFCDQICINTPGSRECGCEVGYHLDTNTTSCSDVNECAVAAICGHGDCINTP
;
A
#
# COMPACT_ATOMS: atom_id res chain seq x y z
N MET A 1 -34.84 75.38 43.64
CA MET A 1 -33.83 75.63 42.58
C MET A 1 -33.37 74.25 42.10
N ALA A 2 -33.85 73.82 40.94
CA ALA A 2 -33.32 72.60 40.30
C ALA A 2 -31.93 72.97 39.78
N GLY A 3 -30.89 72.34 40.29
CA GLY A 3 -29.55 72.50 39.76
C GLY A 3 -29.49 71.78 38.41
N ASP A 4 -29.20 72.58 37.36
CA ASP A 4 -28.91 72.03 36.06
C ASP A 4 -27.67 71.12 36.18
N CYS A 5 -27.81 69.87 35.92
CA CYS A 5 -26.67 68.94 35.79
C CYS A 5 -25.94 69.27 34.49
N LEU A 6 -24.68 69.73 34.63
CA LEU A 6 -23.85 70.04 33.47
C LEU A 6 -23.30 68.68 32.95
N ASP A 7 -23.33 68.53 31.64
CA ASP A 7 -22.73 67.40 30.98
C ASP A 7 -21.20 67.36 31.21
N VAL A 8 -20.67 66.15 31.40
CA VAL A 8 -19.24 65.91 31.50
C VAL A 8 -18.73 65.52 30.13
N ASN A 9 -17.86 66.29 29.54
CA ASN A 9 -17.29 66.02 28.26
C ASN A 9 -16.17 64.96 28.39
N GLU A 10 -16.51 63.68 28.18
CA GLU A 10 -15.57 62.55 28.29
C GLU A 10 -14.46 62.55 27.22
N CYS A 11 -14.71 63.23 26.10
CA CYS A 11 -13.74 63.35 25.01
C CYS A 11 -12.52 64.21 25.32
N LEU A 12 -12.55 65.05 26.40
CA LEU A 12 -11.41 65.89 26.77
C LEU A 12 -10.19 65.08 27.31
N LEU A 13 -10.35 63.81 27.65
CA LEU A 13 -9.27 62.95 28.06
C LEU A 13 -8.50 62.43 26.85
N ASN A 14 -7.27 61.90 27.04
CA ASN A 14 -6.45 61.27 26.00
C ASN A 14 -6.30 62.11 24.72
N ASN A 15 -5.92 63.41 24.88
CA ASN A 15 -5.71 64.35 23.75
C ASN A 15 -6.92 64.54 22.83
N GLY A 16 -8.13 64.45 23.37
CA GLY A 16 -9.36 64.60 22.60
C GLY A 16 -10.01 63.34 22.11
N HIS A 17 -9.39 62.19 22.41
CA HIS A 17 -9.93 60.84 22.04
C HIS A 17 -10.84 60.28 23.14
N GLY A 18 -10.79 60.77 24.37
CA GLY A 18 -11.56 60.22 25.50
C GLY A 18 -11.25 58.72 25.71
N PRO A 19 -12.26 57.90 25.92
CA PRO A 19 -12.07 56.45 25.99
C PRO A 19 -12.03 55.77 24.61
N CYS A 20 -12.13 56.50 23.51
CA CYS A 20 -12.15 55.94 22.15
C CYS A 20 -10.75 55.73 21.61
N GLN A 21 -10.60 54.72 20.75
CA GLN A 21 -9.32 54.43 20.06
C GLN A 21 -8.99 55.50 19.00
N ASP A 22 -9.98 56.05 18.30
CA ASP A 22 -9.78 57.03 17.24
C ASP A 22 -10.54 58.35 17.55
N THR A 23 -11.76 58.49 17.10
CA THR A 23 -12.54 59.76 17.21
C THR A 23 -13.57 59.62 18.32
N CYS A 24 -13.63 60.65 19.15
CA CYS A 24 -14.62 60.79 20.23
C CYS A 24 -15.51 61.97 19.96
N THR A 25 -16.83 61.79 20.01
CA THR A 25 -17.82 62.85 19.91
C THR A 25 -18.68 62.90 21.18
N ASN A 26 -18.60 64.03 21.92
CA ASN A 26 -19.39 64.30 23.13
C ASN A 26 -20.80 64.71 22.80
N HIS A 27 -21.76 64.21 23.58
CA HIS A 27 -23.13 64.62 23.55
C HIS A 27 -23.73 64.59 24.97
N ASP A 28 -24.90 65.25 25.17
CA ASP A 28 -25.51 65.32 26.49
C ASP A 28 -25.76 63.91 27.09
N GLY A 29 -25.05 63.67 28.22
CA GLY A 29 -25.15 62.38 28.97
C GLY A 29 -24.27 61.25 28.49
N GLY A 30 -23.23 61.53 27.61
CA GLY A 30 -22.29 60.52 27.18
C GLY A 30 -21.50 60.91 25.93
N TYR A 31 -20.89 59.90 25.33
CA TYR A 31 -20.02 60.03 24.14
C TYR A 31 -20.26 58.93 23.15
N VAL A 32 -19.81 59.08 21.92
CA VAL A 32 -19.80 58.10 20.88
C VAL A 32 -18.41 58.03 20.27
N CYS A 33 -17.89 56.78 20.10
CA CYS A 33 -16.66 56.56 19.38
C CYS A 33 -16.95 56.29 17.90
N SER A 34 -16.07 56.79 17.03
CA SER A 34 -16.03 56.45 15.61
C SER A 34 -14.59 56.20 15.15
N CYS A 35 -14.45 55.61 13.97
CA CYS A 35 -13.15 55.24 13.38
C CYS A 35 -12.88 56.05 12.11
N ASP A 36 -13.22 57.34 12.12
CA ASP A 36 -13.24 58.17 10.91
C ASP A 36 -11.84 58.48 10.35
N ASN A 37 -10.80 58.44 11.19
CA ASN A 37 -9.42 58.69 10.78
C ASN A 37 -8.66 57.40 10.44
N LEU A 38 -9.23 56.22 10.76
CA LEU A 38 -8.63 54.94 10.50
C LEU A 38 -9.33 54.28 9.30
N ALA A 39 -8.86 54.59 8.09
CA ALA A 39 -9.45 54.06 6.85
C ALA A 39 -9.50 52.53 6.86
N GLY A 40 -10.67 51.94 6.52
CA GLY A 40 -10.87 50.51 6.48
C GLY A 40 -11.14 49.87 7.84
N THR A 41 -11.54 50.68 8.84
CA THR A 41 -11.98 50.17 10.14
C THR A 41 -13.40 50.58 10.45
N GLN A 42 -14.04 49.86 11.36
CA GLN A 42 -15.34 50.21 11.97
C GLN A 42 -15.25 50.07 13.48
N ILE A 43 -16.22 50.65 14.18
CA ILE A 43 -16.27 50.50 15.64
C ILE A 43 -16.51 49.02 16.02
N GLY A 44 -15.72 48.52 16.94
CA GLY A 44 -15.80 47.13 17.44
C GLY A 44 -16.99 46.90 18.35
N GLN A 45 -17.18 45.66 18.79
CA GLN A 45 -18.28 45.25 19.68
C GLN A 45 -18.21 45.94 21.07
N ASP A 46 -17.04 46.39 21.48
CA ASP A 46 -16.83 47.13 22.73
C ASP A 46 -17.22 48.58 22.64
N ASN A 47 -17.63 49.08 21.49
CA ASN A 47 -17.96 50.45 21.16
C ASN A 47 -16.82 51.47 21.40
N HIS A 48 -15.57 51.02 21.54
CA HIS A 48 -14.42 51.87 21.87
C HIS A 48 -13.24 51.63 20.92
N THR A 49 -13.03 50.40 20.46
CA THR A 49 -11.92 50.00 19.57
C THR A 49 -12.32 50.00 18.11
N CYS A 50 -11.36 50.27 17.23
CA CYS A 50 -11.56 50.23 15.79
C CYS A 50 -11.07 48.87 15.23
N GLU A 51 -11.98 48.13 14.68
CA GLU A 51 -11.69 46.83 14.06
C GLU A 51 -11.69 46.96 12.52
N GLY A 52 -10.79 46.26 11.84
CA GLY A 52 -10.71 46.29 10.38
C GLY A 52 -12.02 45.85 9.71
N VAL A 53 -12.54 46.68 8.79
CA VAL A 53 -13.73 46.37 7.97
C VAL A 53 -13.27 45.72 6.69
N GLY A 54 -13.65 44.49 6.50
CA GLY A 54 -13.22 43.75 5.35
C GLY A 54 -11.96 42.90 5.64
N GLY A 55 -11.38 42.34 4.64
CA GLY A 55 -10.26 41.41 4.81
C GLY A 55 -10.69 40.10 5.47
N CYS A 56 -9.94 39.64 6.44
CA CYS A 56 -10.18 38.35 7.11
C CYS A 56 -11.46 38.29 7.94
N ALA A 57 -11.95 39.43 8.44
CA ALA A 57 -13.18 39.51 9.24
C ALA A 57 -14.45 39.15 8.44
N THR A 58 -14.39 39.30 7.11
CA THR A 58 -15.51 39.02 6.22
C THR A 58 -15.19 37.79 5.40
N ASN A 59 -15.93 36.67 5.63
CA ASN A 59 -15.78 35.44 4.89
C ASN A 59 -14.32 35.00 4.79
N ASN A 60 -13.56 35.07 5.91
CA ASN A 60 -12.15 34.71 5.99
C ASN A 60 -11.28 35.34 4.88
N GLY A 61 -11.63 36.57 4.42
CA GLY A 61 -10.95 37.21 3.29
C GLY A 61 -11.04 36.48 1.96
N GLY A 62 -11.86 35.45 1.88
CA GLY A 62 -11.95 34.54 0.75
C GLY A 62 -10.87 33.45 0.75
N CYS A 63 -10.08 33.33 1.84
CA CYS A 63 -9.08 32.26 1.99
C CYS A 63 -9.74 30.92 2.34
N SER A 64 -9.23 29.83 1.76
CA SER A 64 -9.69 28.47 2.07
C SER A 64 -9.25 28.02 3.48
N HIS A 65 -8.11 28.52 3.96
CA HIS A 65 -7.53 28.18 5.25
C HIS A 65 -7.24 29.45 6.07
N GLU A 66 -6.02 29.70 6.45
CA GLU A 66 -5.67 30.80 7.32
C GLU A 66 -5.65 32.15 6.56
N CYS A 67 -6.22 33.16 7.17
CA CYS A 67 -6.25 34.51 6.64
C CYS A 67 -5.47 35.46 7.55
N ILE A 68 -4.59 36.26 6.96
CA ILE A 68 -3.79 37.27 7.65
C ILE A 68 -4.07 38.64 7.04
N ASN A 69 -4.45 39.59 7.89
CA ASN A 69 -4.48 41.03 7.53
C ASN A 69 -3.11 41.63 7.76
N SER A 70 -2.51 42.18 6.72
CA SER A 70 -1.27 42.96 6.83
C SER A 70 -1.31 44.14 5.89
N TYR A 71 -1.01 45.33 6.40
CA TYR A 71 -1.00 46.60 5.62
C TYR A 71 -2.26 46.81 4.77
N ASN A 72 -3.44 46.55 5.35
CA ASN A 72 -4.75 46.64 4.67
C ASN A 72 -4.90 45.68 3.46
N GLN A 73 -4.10 44.62 3.42
CA GLN A 73 -4.20 43.58 2.41
C GLN A 73 -4.45 42.23 3.07
N VAL A 74 -5.21 41.39 2.36
CA VAL A 74 -5.48 40.00 2.76
C VAL A 74 -4.40 39.12 2.18
N PHE A 75 -3.78 38.34 3.05
CA PHE A 75 -2.87 37.25 2.67
C PHE A 75 -3.45 35.94 3.16
N CYS A 76 -3.53 34.98 2.25
CA CYS A 76 -3.92 33.62 2.61
C CYS A 76 -2.66 32.77 2.88
N MET A 77 -2.72 31.95 3.90
CA MET A 77 -1.67 31.00 4.23
C MET A 77 -2.23 29.58 4.23
N CYS A 78 -1.39 28.65 3.79
CA CYS A 78 -1.73 27.24 3.78
C CYS A 78 -1.03 26.50 4.92
N PRO A 79 -1.68 25.47 5.48
CA PRO A 79 -1.04 24.58 6.44
C PRO A 79 0.09 23.79 5.78
N PRO A 80 0.97 23.15 6.57
CA PRO A 80 1.97 22.23 6.04
C PRO A 80 1.37 21.18 5.12
N GLY A 81 2.07 20.84 4.02
CA GLY A 81 1.60 19.92 3.00
C GLY A 81 0.67 20.51 1.95
N PHE A 82 0.34 21.82 2.06
CA PHE A 82 -0.46 22.53 1.07
C PHE A 82 0.28 23.75 0.52
N VAL A 83 -0.01 24.12 -0.71
CA VAL A 83 0.50 25.32 -1.38
C VAL A 83 -0.64 26.20 -1.84
N LEU A 84 -0.39 27.53 -1.97
CA LEU A 84 -1.37 28.45 -2.54
C LEU A 84 -1.56 28.15 -4.03
N GLY A 85 -2.80 27.98 -4.42
CA GLY A 85 -3.21 27.85 -5.81
C GLY A 85 -3.01 29.15 -6.61
N PRO A 86 -3.27 29.14 -7.94
CA PRO A 86 -3.08 30.28 -8.84
C PRO A 86 -3.95 31.49 -8.50
N ASP A 87 -5.02 31.29 -7.75
CA ASP A 87 -5.93 32.34 -7.27
C ASP A 87 -5.42 33.07 -6.02
N TRP A 88 -4.31 32.62 -5.43
CA TRP A 88 -3.71 33.12 -4.18
C TRP A 88 -4.67 33.07 -2.98
N ARG A 89 -5.67 32.18 -3.01
CA ARG A 89 -6.73 32.06 -1.99
C ARG A 89 -7.01 30.65 -1.55
N THR A 90 -6.97 29.71 -2.50
CA THR A 90 -7.18 28.29 -2.23
C THR A 90 -5.86 27.60 -1.94
N CYS A 91 -5.88 26.70 -0.95
CA CYS A 91 -4.76 25.82 -0.65
C CYS A 91 -4.98 24.49 -1.38
N GLU A 92 -4.03 24.15 -2.21
CA GLU A 92 -4.00 22.90 -2.95
C GLU A 92 -3.03 21.94 -2.26
N ASP A 93 -3.41 20.68 -2.19
CA ASP A 93 -2.58 19.62 -1.62
C ASP A 93 -1.30 19.44 -2.44
N VAL A 94 -0.19 19.23 -1.76
CA VAL A 94 1.08 18.86 -2.39
C VAL A 94 1.10 17.35 -2.56
N ASP A 95 1.22 16.89 -3.80
CA ASP A 95 1.45 15.46 -4.03
C ASP A 95 2.94 15.14 -3.86
N GLU A 96 3.32 14.72 -2.64
CA GLU A 96 4.71 14.39 -2.33
C GLU A 96 5.20 13.18 -3.11
N CYS A 97 4.28 12.32 -3.57
CA CYS A 97 4.61 11.11 -4.32
C CYS A 97 5.21 11.41 -5.70
N LEU A 98 4.95 12.61 -6.26
CA LEU A 98 5.53 13.04 -7.53
C LEU A 98 7.06 13.24 -7.46
N SER A 99 7.60 13.44 -6.27
CA SER A 99 9.04 13.62 -6.05
C SER A 99 9.69 12.31 -5.63
N ASN A 100 10.23 11.57 -6.60
CA ASN A 100 10.97 10.33 -6.33
C ASN A 100 10.20 9.36 -5.42
N ASN A 101 8.88 9.18 -5.68
CA ASN A 101 8.01 8.31 -4.89
C ASN A 101 8.07 8.61 -3.38
N ASN A 102 8.37 9.85 -3.01
CA ASN A 102 8.62 10.30 -1.63
C ASN A 102 9.63 9.41 -0.87
N GLY A 103 10.53 8.76 -1.59
CA GLY A 103 11.51 7.81 -1.01
C GLY A 103 10.94 6.45 -0.62
N CYS A 104 9.67 6.17 -0.90
CA CYS A 104 9.03 4.89 -0.57
C CYS A 104 9.63 3.72 -1.36
N PRO A 105 9.90 2.57 -0.72
CA PRO A 105 10.48 1.40 -1.39
C PRO A 105 9.49 0.76 -2.37
N HIS A 106 8.19 0.77 -2.08
CA HIS A 106 7.15 0.21 -2.94
C HIS A 106 6.19 1.30 -3.43
N LEU A 107 5.14 1.56 -2.71
CA LEU A 107 4.07 2.48 -3.10
C LEU A 107 4.10 3.72 -2.21
N CYS A 108 3.94 4.88 -2.82
CA CYS A 108 3.61 6.11 -2.12
C CYS A 108 2.12 6.38 -2.26
N VAL A 109 1.47 6.72 -1.16
CA VAL A 109 0.05 7.07 -1.12
C VAL A 109 -0.06 8.52 -0.66
N ASN A 110 -0.46 9.39 -1.59
CA ASN A 110 -0.73 10.80 -1.27
C ASN A 110 -2.05 10.93 -0.49
N THR A 111 -2.04 11.76 0.54
CA THR A 111 -3.20 12.09 1.36
C THR A 111 -3.20 13.59 1.65
N PRO A 112 -4.36 14.21 1.92
CA PRO A 112 -4.40 15.64 2.15
C PRO A 112 -3.43 16.09 3.25
N GLY A 113 -2.42 16.88 2.86
CA GLY A 113 -1.40 17.46 3.73
C GLY A 113 -0.22 16.57 4.05
N SER A 114 -0.13 15.35 3.49
CA SER A 114 1.00 14.43 3.73
C SER A 114 0.97 13.23 2.78
N ALA A 115 2.06 12.47 2.71
CA ALA A 115 2.07 11.16 2.08
C ALA A 115 2.59 10.09 3.04
N HIS A 116 2.29 8.84 2.75
CA HIS A 116 2.84 7.69 3.48
C HIS A 116 3.19 6.54 2.53
N CYS A 117 4.11 5.70 2.97
CA CYS A 117 4.49 4.51 2.21
C CYS A 117 3.51 3.35 2.47
N ALA A 118 3.26 2.58 1.44
CA ALA A 118 2.50 1.34 1.50
C ALA A 118 3.27 0.21 0.82
N CYS A 119 3.05 -1.01 1.26
CA CYS A 119 3.67 -2.19 0.66
C CYS A 119 2.78 -2.77 -0.44
N MET A 120 3.41 -3.36 -1.45
CA MET A 120 2.72 -4.14 -2.48
C MET A 120 2.12 -5.42 -1.86
N PRO A 121 1.10 -6.01 -2.51
CA PRO A 121 0.59 -7.33 -2.12
C PRO A 121 1.72 -8.36 -1.99
N GLY A 122 1.68 -9.19 -0.95
CA GLY A 122 2.72 -10.16 -0.61
C GLY A 122 3.86 -9.59 0.25
N PHE A 123 3.79 -8.31 0.62
CA PHE A 123 4.74 -7.67 1.53
C PHE A 123 4.03 -7.00 2.69
N GLU A 124 4.66 -6.94 3.84
CA GLU A 124 4.18 -6.22 5.01
C GLU A 124 5.19 -5.16 5.44
N ALA A 125 4.70 -4.13 6.14
CA ALA A 125 5.58 -3.10 6.68
C ALA A 125 6.42 -3.66 7.82
N ALA A 126 7.73 -3.48 7.74
CA ALA A 126 8.64 -3.86 8.82
C ALA A 126 8.32 -3.04 10.08
N GLN A 127 8.52 -3.66 11.25
CA GLN A 127 8.30 -2.97 12.52
C GLN A 127 9.24 -1.77 12.64
N ASP A 128 8.66 -0.60 12.87
CA ASP A 128 9.37 0.67 13.08
C ASP A 128 10.15 1.22 11.86
N SER A 129 9.83 0.79 10.65
CA SER A 129 10.45 1.30 9.43
C SER A 129 9.44 1.50 8.29
N GLU A 130 9.80 2.31 7.30
CA GLU A 130 9.05 2.46 6.04
C GLU A 130 9.43 1.38 5.02
N GLU A 131 10.23 0.40 5.42
CA GLU A 131 10.64 -0.71 4.59
C GLU A 131 9.54 -1.78 4.51
N CYS A 132 9.50 -2.48 3.40
CA CYS A 132 8.56 -3.57 3.16
C CYS A 132 9.32 -4.90 3.16
N GLU A 133 8.91 -5.81 4.03
CA GLU A 133 9.45 -7.16 4.13
C GLU A 133 8.52 -8.15 3.43
N ASP A 134 9.12 -9.16 2.82
CA ASP A 134 8.37 -10.24 2.17
C ASP A 134 7.60 -11.07 3.20
N ILE A 135 6.36 -11.36 2.90
CA ILE A 135 5.53 -12.26 3.72
C ILE A 135 5.92 -13.70 3.36
N ASP A 136 6.29 -14.49 4.37
CA ASP A 136 6.47 -15.93 4.17
C ASP A 136 5.10 -16.60 3.98
N ASP A 137 4.65 -16.67 2.71
CA ASP A 137 3.38 -17.28 2.34
C ASP A 137 3.34 -18.78 2.66
N CYS A 138 4.49 -19.45 2.72
CA CYS A 138 4.59 -20.87 3.10
C CYS A 138 4.31 -21.09 4.59
N GLY A 139 4.61 -20.10 5.44
CA GLY A 139 4.37 -20.16 6.88
C GLY A 139 2.90 -20.17 7.27
N MET A 140 1.98 -19.82 6.37
CA MET A 140 0.54 -19.69 6.63
C MET A 140 -0.33 -20.76 5.94
N ASP A 141 0.13 -22.00 5.83
CA ASP A 141 -0.60 -23.09 5.17
C ASP A 141 -1.02 -22.72 3.72
N TYR A 142 -0.05 -22.50 2.89
CA TYR A 142 -0.25 -22.19 1.46
C TYR A 142 -1.04 -23.27 0.72
N GLY A 143 -1.11 -24.48 1.31
CA GLY A 143 -1.91 -25.61 0.83
C GLY A 143 -1.21 -26.45 -0.23
N CYS A 144 0.12 -26.51 -0.23
CA CYS A 144 0.89 -27.42 -1.07
C CYS A 144 0.75 -28.86 -0.57
N SER A 145 0.61 -29.81 -1.49
CA SER A 145 0.63 -31.25 -1.17
C SER A 145 2.02 -31.75 -0.81
N HIS A 146 3.07 -31.08 -1.30
CA HIS A 146 4.48 -31.37 -1.06
C HIS A 146 5.21 -30.08 -0.64
N ASP A 147 6.30 -29.74 -1.26
CA ASP A 147 7.12 -28.61 -0.83
C ASP A 147 6.50 -27.27 -1.24
N CYS A 148 6.67 -26.27 -0.38
CA CYS A 148 6.32 -24.90 -0.64
C CYS A 148 7.60 -24.06 -0.74
N VAL A 149 7.71 -23.23 -1.75
CA VAL A 149 8.86 -22.36 -1.97
C VAL A 149 8.39 -20.92 -1.89
N ASN A 150 8.83 -20.18 -0.85
CA ASN A 150 8.56 -18.76 -0.72
C ASN A 150 9.42 -17.96 -1.68
N THR A 151 8.83 -16.93 -2.29
CA THR A 151 9.48 -16.00 -3.22
C THR A 151 9.02 -14.59 -2.91
N ALA A 152 9.77 -13.60 -3.36
CA ALA A 152 9.41 -12.20 -3.13
C ALA A 152 8.00 -11.87 -3.64
N GLY A 153 7.07 -11.63 -2.70
CA GLY A 153 5.68 -11.25 -2.94
C GLY A 153 4.73 -12.41 -3.26
N SER A 154 5.17 -13.68 -3.18
CA SER A 154 4.31 -14.85 -3.42
C SER A 154 5.02 -16.15 -3.03
N ALA A 155 4.30 -17.28 -3.12
CA ALA A 155 4.88 -18.61 -3.02
C ALA A 155 4.38 -19.51 -4.16
N TYR A 156 5.07 -20.62 -4.37
CA TYR A 156 4.60 -21.66 -5.27
C TYR A 156 4.88 -23.05 -4.66
N CYS A 157 4.12 -24.05 -5.14
CA CYS A 157 4.35 -25.43 -4.75
C CYS A 157 5.34 -26.08 -5.69
N ASP A 158 6.29 -26.83 -5.12
CA ASP A 158 7.26 -27.64 -5.85
C ASP A 158 6.94 -29.13 -5.69
N CYS A 159 7.19 -29.89 -6.74
CA CYS A 159 6.92 -31.30 -6.76
C CYS A 159 8.22 -32.09 -6.83
N PRO A 160 8.32 -33.25 -6.12
CA PRO A 160 9.46 -34.11 -6.22
C PRO A 160 9.58 -34.70 -7.62
N ASN A 161 10.77 -35.25 -7.94
CA ASN A 161 11.00 -35.93 -9.21
C ASN A 161 9.97 -37.04 -9.45
N GLY A 162 9.49 -37.14 -10.68
CA GLY A 162 8.47 -38.12 -11.07
C GLY A 162 7.04 -37.62 -10.80
N TRP A 163 6.87 -36.40 -10.31
CA TRP A 163 5.58 -35.78 -10.10
C TRP A 163 5.49 -34.45 -10.84
N ASP A 164 4.32 -34.10 -11.32
CA ASP A 164 4.04 -32.84 -12.00
C ASP A 164 3.03 -32.03 -11.20
N ILE A 165 3.08 -30.70 -11.36
CA ILE A 165 2.15 -29.82 -10.70
C ILE A 165 0.78 -29.87 -11.37
N GLY A 166 -0.24 -30.18 -10.59
CA GLY A 166 -1.62 -30.26 -11.08
C GLY A 166 -2.20 -28.91 -11.49
N THR A 167 -3.35 -28.95 -12.13
CA THR A 167 -4.01 -27.80 -12.80
C THR A 167 -4.21 -26.56 -11.92
N TYR A 168 -4.29 -26.73 -10.60
CA TYR A 168 -4.48 -25.65 -9.65
C TYR A 168 -3.19 -25.16 -8.98
N GLY A 169 -2.03 -25.69 -9.38
CA GLY A 169 -0.74 -25.27 -8.86
C GLY A 169 -0.49 -25.59 -7.39
N LYS A 170 -1.26 -26.49 -6.77
CA LYS A 170 -1.20 -26.81 -5.34
C LYS A 170 -0.90 -28.28 -5.04
N THR A 171 -1.29 -29.17 -5.93
CA THR A 171 -1.19 -30.62 -5.75
C THR A 171 -0.24 -31.22 -6.76
N CYS A 172 0.65 -32.09 -6.32
CA CYS A 172 1.49 -32.87 -7.20
C CYS A 172 0.75 -34.15 -7.65
N GLN A 173 0.83 -34.43 -8.91
CA GLN A 173 0.26 -35.62 -9.54
C GLN A 173 1.40 -36.51 -10.07
N ASP A 174 1.26 -37.80 -9.88
CA ASP A 174 2.21 -38.76 -10.40
C ASP A 174 2.28 -38.68 -11.93
N ILE A 175 3.49 -38.72 -12.46
CA ILE A 175 3.73 -38.81 -13.90
C ILE A 175 3.62 -40.29 -14.29
N ASP A 176 2.77 -40.60 -15.26
CA ASP A 176 2.74 -41.91 -15.85
C ASP A 176 3.83 -42.04 -16.92
N GLU A 177 5.02 -42.50 -16.52
CA GLU A 177 6.13 -42.66 -17.45
C GLU A 177 5.85 -43.75 -18.48
N CYS A 178 4.94 -44.67 -18.19
CA CYS A 178 4.57 -45.73 -19.13
C CYS A 178 3.75 -45.20 -20.32
N ALA A 179 3.14 -44.01 -20.19
CA ALA A 179 2.34 -43.39 -21.26
C ALA A 179 3.18 -43.00 -22.49
N GLU A 180 4.47 -42.71 -22.30
CA GLU A 180 5.38 -42.37 -23.39
C GLU A 180 6.42 -43.45 -23.61
N GLU A 181 6.52 -43.95 -24.86
CA GLU A 181 7.52 -44.95 -25.30
C GLU A 181 7.64 -46.14 -24.33
N ASN A 182 6.51 -46.60 -23.76
CA ASN A 182 6.47 -47.68 -22.77
C ASN A 182 7.46 -47.46 -21.62
N GLY A 183 7.68 -46.20 -21.25
CA GLY A 183 8.65 -45.83 -20.21
C GLY A 183 10.08 -46.26 -20.50
N PHE A 184 10.45 -46.47 -21.77
CA PHE A 184 11.71 -47.06 -22.25
C PHE A 184 11.95 -48.50 -21.75
N CYS A 185 10.90 -49.21 -21.36
CA CYS A 185 10.96 -50.65 -21.03
C CYS A 185 10.84 -51.49 -22.31
N ASP A 186 11.63 -52.53 -22.41
CA ASP A 186 11.58 -53.43 -23.57
C ASP A 186 10.22 -54.12 -23.74
N GLN A 187 9.61 -54.58 -22.65
CA GLN A 187 8.37 -55.34 -22.70
C GLN A 187 7.28 -54.74 -21.83
N ILE A 188 7.35 -54.88 -20.53
CA ILE A 188 6.31 -54.46 -19.60
C ILE A 188 6.77 -53.22 -18.84
N CYS A 189 5.95 -52.15 -18.84
CA CYS A 189 6.11 -51.01 -17.99
C CYS A 189 5.01 -50.97 -16.91
N ILE A 190 5.39 -50.73 -15.68
CA ILE A 190 4.51 -50.62 -14.53
C ILE A 190 4.72 -49.26 -13.91
N ASN A 191 3.70 -48.36 -14.01
CA ASN A 191 3.75 -47.05 -13.35
C ASN A 191 3.68 -47.26 -11.84
N THR A 192 4.55 -46.54 -11.11
CA THR A 192 4.60 -46.51 -9.64
C THR A 192 4.70 -45.06 -9.15
N PRO A 193 4.26 -44.76 -7.94
CA PRO A 193 4.29 -43.38 -7.46
C PRO A 193 5.70 -42.73 -7.52
N GLY A 194 5.83 -41.73 -8.38
CA GLY A 194 7.08 -40.98 -8.59
C GLY A 194 8.12 -41.68 -9.44
N SER A 195 7.80 -42.83 -10.08
CA SER A 195 8.73 -43.58 -10.94
C SER A 195 8.02 -44.69 -11.71
N ARG A 196 8.78 -45.48 -12.48
CA ARG A 196 8.31 -46.68 -13.13
C ARG A 196 9.20 -47.90 -12.83
N GLU A 197 8.65 -49.06 -13.01
CA GLU A 197 9.38 -50.32 -12.99
C GLU A 197 9.18 -51.08 -14.32
N CYS A 198 10.27 -51.63 -14.87
CA CYS A 198 10.18 -52.50 -16.02
C CYS A 198 10.04 -53.97 -15.59
N GLY A 199 9.21 -54.66 -16.28
CA GLY A 199 9.04 -56.10 -16.14
C GLY A 199 9.30 -56.84 -17.46
N CYS A 200 9.46 -58.16 -17.37
CA CYS A 200 9.60 -59.00 -18.54
C CYS A 200 8.48 -60.03 -18.60
N GLU A 201 8.13 -60.47 -19.81
CA GLU A 201 7.20 -61.57 -20.04
C GLU A 201 7.78 -62.87 -19.56
N VAL A 202 6.92 -63.85 -19.45
CA VAL A 202 7.33 -65.24 -19.05
C VAL A 202 8.33 -65.80 -20.05
N GLY A 203 9.46 -66.34 -19.58
CA GLY A 203 10.57 -66.78 -20.40
C GLY A 203 11.71 -65.77 -20.54
N TYR A 204 11.53 -64.55 -20.03
CA TYR A 204 12.57 -63.50 -20.05
C TYR A 204 12.94 -63.07 -18.63
N HIS A 205 14.15 -62.57 -18.46
CA HIS A 205 14.60 -61.97 -17.21
C HIS A 205 15.04 -60.53 -17.46
N LEU A 206 14.81 -59.69 -16.46
CA LEU A 206 15.23 -58.29 -16.51
C LEU A 206 16.75 -58.21 -16.35
N ASP A 207 17.40 -57.49 -17.26
CA ASP A 207 18.84 -57.28 -17.23
C ASP A 207 19.25 -56.32 -16.12
N THR A 208 20.54 -56.25 -15.83
CA THR A 208 21.11 -55.35 -14.81
C THR A 208 20.94 -53.88 -15.13
N ASN A 209 20.64 -53.52 -16.38
CA ASN A 209 20.29 -52.15 -16.77
C ASN A 209 18.85 -51.76 -16.35
N THR A 210 18.06 -52.69 -15.83
CA THR A 210 16.69 -52.53 -15.34
C THR A 210 15.64 -52.09 -16.38
N THR A 211 15.97 -52.14 -17.68
CA THR A 211 15.06 -51.74 -18.78
C THR A 211 14.94 -52.80 -19.87
N SER A 212 15.96 -53.63 -20.05
CA SER A 212 16.01 -54.67 -21.11
C SER A 212 15.67 -56.05 -20.60
N CYS A 213 15.03 -56.85 -21.45
CA CYS A 213 14.66 -58.19 -21.16
C CYS A 213 15.47 -59.18 -22.04
N SER A 214 16.16 -60.08 -21.39
CA SER A 214 16.92 -61.18 -22.07
C SER A 214 16.21 -62.48 -21.89
N ASP A 215 16.25 -63.27 -22.93
CA ASP A 215 15.71 -64.63 -22.93
C ASP A 215 16.36 -65.51 -21.84
N VAL A 216 15.55 -66.24 -21.11
CA VAL A 216 16.03 -67.25 -20.15
C VAL A 216 16.36 -68.51 -20.88
N ASN A 217 17.63 -68.86 -20.92
CA ASN A 217 18.04 -70.15 -21.55
C ASN A 217 17.64 -71.31 -20.65
N GLU A 218 16.48 -71.92 -20.90
CA GLU A 218 15.96 -73.02 -20.12
C GLU A 218 16.86 -74.28 -20.28
N CYS A 219 17.59 -74.32 -21.39
CA CYS A 219 18.54 -75.45 -21.60
C CYS A 219 19.74 -75.37 -20.66
N ALA A 220 20.02 -74.25 -20.05
CA ALA A 220 21.11 -74.15 -19.08
C ALA A 220 20.77 -74.83 -17.73
N VAL A 221 19.47 -75.06 -17.47
CA VAL A 221 19.02 -75.78 -16.27
C VAL A 221 18.97 -77.33 -16.61
N ALA A 222 19.96 -78.07 -16.22
CA ALA A 222 20.28 -79.43 -16.59
C ALA A 222 19.19 -80.53 -16.36
N ALA A 223 17.97 -80.19 -15.99
CA ALA A 223 16.90 -81.12 -15.64
C ALA A 223 15.63 -81.00 -16.53
N ILE A 224 15.57 -80.07 -17.50
CA ILE A 224 14.33 -79.87 -18.26
C ILE A 224 14.15 -80.83 -19.45
N CYS A 225 15.21 -81.26 -20.09
CA CYS A 225 15.16 -82.17 -21.23
C CYS A 225 15.75 -83.53 -20.89
N GLY A 226 15.00 -84.43 -20.26
CA GLY A 226 15.44 -85.77 -19.75
C GLY A 226 16.41 -86.56 -20.59
N HIS A 227 16.20 -86.80 -21.88
CA HIS A 227 17.05 -87.58 -22.79
C HIS A 227 16.97 -87.11 -24.26
N GLY A 228 16.81 -85.79 -24.51
CA GLY A 228 16.77 -85.22 -25.84
C GLY A 228 17.65 -83.98 -25.96
N ASP A 229 17.91 -83.53 -27.20
CA ASP A 229 18.57 -82.29 -27.46
C ASP A 229 17.63 -81.15 -27.02
N CYS A 230 18.12 -80.20 -26.12
CA CYS A 230 17.40 -79.03 -25.71
C CYS A 230 17.69 -77.92 -26.72
N ILE A 231 16.62 -77.29 -27.21
CA ILE A 231 16.71 -76.10 -28.09
C ILE A 231 16.07 -74.94 -27.34
N ASN A 232 16.91 -74.00 -26.99
CA ASN A 232 16.41 -72.71 -26.43
C ASN A 232 15.62 -71.98 -27.52
N THR A 233 14.42 -71.50 -27.19
CA THR A 233 13.58 -70.75 -28.11
C THR A 233 13.13 -69.48 -27.38
N PRO A 234 13.29 -68.28 -27.99
CA PRO A 234 12.90 -67.05 -27.42
C PRO A 234 11.37 -66.89 -27.25
#